data_563c662ec1a2125ff0c1b50f19a2a442
#
_entry.id   563c662ec1a2125ff0c1b50f19a2a442
#
_cell.length_a   1.000
_cell.length_b   1.000
_cell.length_c   1.000
_cell.angle_alpha   90.00
_cell.angle_beta   90.00
_cell.angle_gamma   90.00
#
_symmetry.space_group_name_H-M   'P 1'
#
loop_
_entity.id
_entity.type
_entity.pdbx_description
1 polymer ?
#
loop_
_entity_poly.entity_id
_entity_poly.type
_entity_poly.pdbx_seq_one_letter_code
_entity_poly.pdbx_strand_id
1 'polypeptide(L)'
;MKTIKYSLSLGLLLSLASCADDQIVDFKTEKPESIAQYEYLNAYDALKTYIDRSASPDFKLGIALSASDFLKGEMVRTMAISNFDEMTAGNAMKYASCVNDKGDMDFGTVEKFVSAAQ
;
A
#
# COMPACT_ATOMS: atom_id res chain seq x y z
N MET A 1 -2.65 8.17 70.69
CA MET A 1 -1.75 8.43 69.55
C MET A 1 -1.29 7.15 68.80
N LYS A 2 -1.46 5.94 69.31
CA LYS A 2 -1.06 4.70 68.62
C LYS A 2 -2.06 4.23 67.54
N THR A 3 -3.35 4.47 67.72
CA THR A 3 -4.42 4.06 66.79
C THR A 3 -4.43 4.77 65.44
N ILE A 4 -3.96 6.05 65.40
CA ILE A 4 -3.88 6.83 64.18
C ILE A 4 -2.81 6.30 63.20
N LYS A 5 -1.69 5.75 63.74
CA LYS A 5 -0.61 5.19 62.89
C LYS A 5 -1.02 3.92 62.15
N TYR A 6 -1.86 3.09 62.74
CA TYR A 6 -2.36 1.86 62.09
C TYR A 6 -3.45 2.16 61.03
N SER A 7 -4.24 3.21 61.28
CA SER A 7 -5.27 3.64 60.30
C SER A 7 -4.64 4.20 59.01
N LEU A 8 -3.50 4.92 59.11
CA LEU A 8 -2.79 5.45 57.94
C LEU A 8 -2.09 4.34 57.14
N SER A 9 -1.52 3.33 57.80
CA SER A 9 -0.86 2.21 57.11
C SER A 9 -1.87 1.28 56.42
N LEU A 10 -3.07 1.11 56.97
CA LEU A 10 -4.12 0.31 56.37
C LEU A 10 -4.72 1.01 55.15
N GLY A 11 -4.88 2.33 55.19
CA GLY A 11 -5.33 3.13 54.03
C GLY A 11 -4.34 3.12 52.87
N LEU A 12 -3.04 3.11 53.14
CA LEU A 12 -1.97 3.07 52.13
C LEU A 12 -1.89 1.68 51.45
N LEU A 13 -2.17 0.61 52.17
CA LEU A 13 -2.20 -0.75 51.61
C LEU A 13 -3.41 -1.02 50.70
N LEU A 14 -4.54 -0.37 50.96
CA LEU A 14 -5.75 -0.49 50.12
C LEU A 14 -5.66 0.29 48.81
N SER A 15 -4.81 1.33 48.75
CA SER A 15 -4.63 2.10 47.51
C SER A 15 -3.75 1.41 46.46
N LEU A 16 -3.02 0.34 46.84
CA LEU A 16 -2.18 -0.44 45.93
C LEU A 16 -2.91 -1.63 45.27
N ALA A 17 -4.13 -1.90 45.68
CA ALA A 17 -4.94 -3.00 45.15
C ALA A 17 -5.82 -2.60 43.96
N SER A 18 -5.63 -1.38 43.42
CA SER A 18 -6.21 -1.01 42.14
C SER A 18 -5.31 -1.56 41.02
N CYS A 19 -5.27 -2.88 40.89
CA CYS A 19 -4.91 -3.50 39.63
C CYS A 19 -5.99 -3.07 38.62
N ALA A 20 -5.61 -2.24 37.69
CA ALA A 20 -6.37 -2.10 36.47
C ALA A 20 -6.46 -3.50 35.87
N ASP A 21 -7.66 -4.06 35.80
CA ASP A 21 -7.93 -5.16 34.88
C ASP A 21 -7.62 -4.63 33.50
N ASP A 22 -6.43 -4.96 32.99
CA ASP A 22 -6.13 -4.85 31.57
C ASP A 22 -7.07 -5.81 30.86
N GLN A 23 -8.30 -5.38 30.67
CA GLN A 23 -9.17 -6.04 29.69
C GLN A 23 -8.50 -5.81 28.34
N ILE A 24 -7.73 -6.81 27.91
CA ILE A 24 -7.30 -6.91 26.53
C ILE A 24 -8.59 -7.05 25.72
N VAL A 25 -9.09 -5.92 25.24
CA VAL A 25 -10.21 -5.91 24.30
C VAL A 25 -9.66 -6.54 23.03
N ASP A 26 -10.00 -7.79 22.81
CA ASP A 26 -9.68 -8.51 21.59
C ASP A 26 -10.44 -7.80 20.43
N PHE A 27 -9.78 -6.85 19.79
CA PHE A 27 -10.32 -6.15 18.63
C PHE A 27 -10.35 -7.12 17.46
N LYS A 28 -11.39 -7.94 17.39
CA LYS A 28 -11.73 -8.63 16.15
C LYS A 28 -12.31 -7.61 15.18
N THR A 29 -11.45 -6.99 14.41
CA THR A 29 -11.88 -6.24 13.23
C THR A 29 -12.32 -7.24 12.17
N GLU A 30 -13.61 -7.44 12.02
CA GLU A 30 -14.12 -8.19 10.88
C GLU A 30 -13.83 -7.41 9.61
N LYS A 31 -13.30 -8.11 8.61
CA LYS A 31 -13.00 -7.51 7.32
C LYS A 31 -14.32 -7.04 6.68
N PRO A 32 -14.42 -5.78 6.20
CA PRO A 32 -15.61 -5.30 5.53
C PRO A 32 -16.02 -6.24 4.38
N GLU A 33 -17.31 -6.52 4.25
CA GLU A 33 -17.83 -7.43 3.22
C GLU A 33 -17.46 -6.98 1.79
N SER A 34 -17.38 -5.67 1.57
CA SER A 34 -16.91 -5.08 0.31
C SER A 34 -15.50 -5.51 -0.10
N ILE A 35 -14.67 -5.96 0.85
CA ILE A 35 -13.32 -6.48 0.60
C ILE A 35 -13.34 -8.01 0.66
N ALA A 36 -14.07 -8.60 1.60
CA ALA A 36 -14.13 -10.04 1.81
C ALA A 36 -14.64 -10.80 0.56
N GLN A 37 -15.59 -10.22 -0.18
CA GLN A 37 -16.09 -10.80 -1.43
C GLN A 37 -15.04 -10.97 -2.53
N TYR A 38 -13.90 -10.30 -2.44
CA TYR A 38 -12.80 -10.40 -3.41
C TYR A 38 -11.62 -11.24 -2.91
N GLU A 39 -11.71 -11.85 -1.72
CA GLU A 39 -10.61 -12.64 -1.15
C GLU A 39 -10.20 -13.83 -2.01
N TYR A 40 -11.14 -14.39 -2.77
CA TYR A 40 -10.85 -15.48 -3.70
C TYR A 40 -9.78 -15.09 -4.75
N LEU A 41 -9.63 -13.78 -5.04
CA LEU A 41 -8.61 -13.30 -5.97
C LEU A 41 -7.18 -13.49 -5.44
N ASN A 42 -7.01 -13.62 -4.12
CA ASN A 42 -5.71 -13.90 -3.51
C ASN A 42 -5.18 -15.32 -3.83
N ALA A 43 -6.04 -16.20 -4.37
CA ALA A 43 -5.64 -17.53 -4.81
C ALA A 43 -5.00 -17.54 -6.20
N TYR A 44 -5.03 -16.40 -6.91
CA TYR A 44 -4.44 -16.28 -8.24
C TYR A 44 -3.04 -15.65 -8.17
N ASP A 45 -2.16 -16.15 -9.02
CA ASP A 45 -0.83 -15.60 -9.23
C ASP A 45 -0.88 -14.31 -10.06
N ALA A 46 0.27 -13.65 -10.21
CA ALA A 46 0.41 -12.47 -11.05
C ALA A 46 0.04 -12.76 -12.51
N LEU A 47 -0.67 -11.85 -13.17
CA LEU A 47 -1.21 -12.05 -14.52
C LEU A 47 -0.16 -12.53 -15.53
N LYS A 48 1.05 -11.96 -15.50
CA LYS A 48 2.14 -12.34 -16.41
C LYS A 48 2.62 -13.79 -16.25
N THR A 49 2.30 -14.46 -15.12
CA THR A 49 2.69 -15.86 -14.90
C THR A 49 1.79 -16.85 -15.65
N TYR A 50 0.61 -16.43 -16.08
CA TYR A 50 -0.31 -17.24 -16.89
C TYR A 50 0.02 -17.27 -18.40
N ILE A 51 1.06 -16.52 -18.81
CA ILE A 51 1.47 -16.52 -20.21
C ILE A 51 2.39 -17.69 -20.47
N ASP A 52 2.02 -18.56 -21.43
CA ASP A 52 2.90 -19.62 -21.89
C ASP A 52 4.07 -19.04 -22.72
N ARG A 53 5.20 -18.84 -22.07
CA ARG A 53 6.42 -18.30 -22.68
C ARG A 53 7.07 -19.30 -23.66
N SER A 54 6.76 -20.58 -23.57
CA SER A 54 7.28 -21.59 -24.51
C SER A 54 6.54 -21.51 -25.86
N ALA A 55 5.26 -21.23 -25.83
CA ALA A 55 4.44 -21.02 -27.03
C ALA A 55 4.57 -19.60 -27.62
N SER A 56 4.83 -18.60 -26.78
CA SER A 56 4.88 -17.19 -27.16
C SER A 56 6.04 -16.44 -26.47
N PRO A 57 7.31 -16.76 -26.84
CA PRO A 57 8.49 -16.24 -26.13
C PRO A 57 8.63 -14.70 -26.19
N ASP A 58 8.18 -14.09 -27.29
CA ASP A 58 8.30 -12.64 -27.52
C ASP A 58 7.08 -11.85 -27.06
N PHE A 59 6.01 -12.54 -26.61
CA PHE A 59 4.82 -11.85 -26.13
C PHE A 59 5.09 -11.12 -24.82
N LYS A 60 4.70 -9.83 -24.75
CA LYS A 60 4.77 -8.99 -23.56
C LYS A 60 3.38 -8.53 -23.15
N LEU A 61 3.04 -8.74 -21.88
CA LEU A 61 1.81 -8.20 -21.32
C LEU A 61 2.07 -6.77 -20.87
N GLY A 62 1.42 -5.81 -21.55
CA GLY A 62 1.59 -4.39 -21.28
C GLY A 62 0.40 -3.76 -20.56
N ILE A 63 0.65 -2.66 -19.86
CA ILE A 63 -0.37 -1.81 -19.24
C ILE A 63 -0.13 -0.34 -19.57
N ALA A 64 -1.21 0.41 -19.84
CA ALA A 64 -1.18 1.86 -19.86
C ALA A 64 -1.73 2.41 -18.54
N LEU A 65 -0.99 3.30 -17.89
CA LEU A 65 -1.37 3.86 -16.60
C LEU A 65 -0.96 5.33 -16.47
N SER A 66 -1.49 6.02 -15.45
CA SER A 66 -1.11 7.38 -15.15
C SER A 66 0.30 7.43 -14.55
N ALA A 67 1.19 8.24 -15.13
CA ALA A 67 2.53 8.46 -14.58
C ALA A 67 2.48 8.98 -13.14
N SER A 68 1.56 9.91 -12.85
CA SER A 68 1.42 10.47 -11.49
C SER A 68 1.01 9.42 -10.46
N ASP A 69 0.12 8.50 -10.80
CA ASP A 69 -0.33 7.46 -9.87
C ASP A 69 0.75 6.40 -9.66
N PHE A 70 1.48 6.04 -10.72
CA PHE A 70 2.63 5.16 -10.61
C PHE A 70 3.75 5.77 -9.75
N LEU A 71 4.03 7.06 -9.92
CA LEU A 71 5.08 7.77 -9.17
C LEU A 71 4.77 7.96 -7.69
N LYS A 72 3.49 7.99 -7.30
CA LYS A 72 3.10 7.95 -5.88
C LYS A 72 3.60 6.68 -5.18
N GLY A 73 3.87 5.62 -5.92
CA GLY A 73 4.31 4.33 -5.39
C GLY A 73 3.14 3.42 -5.06
N GLU A 74 2.84 3.23 -3.83
CA GLU A 74 1.66 2.55 -3.30
C GLU A 74 1.19 1.31 -4.13
N MET A 75 -0.11 1.04 -4.12
CA MET A 75 -0.72 -0.11 -4.76
C MET A 75 -0.55 -0.13 -6.29
N VAL A 76 -0.69 1.04 -6.95
CA VAL A 76 -0.64 1.11 -8.43
C VAL A 76 0.71 0.63 -8.96
N ARG A 77 1.82 1.07 -8.34
CA ARG A 77 3.16 0.63 -8.72
C ARG A 77 3.36 -0.86 -8.47
N THR A 78 2.99 -1.34 -7.29
CA THR A 78 3.12 -2.75 -6.91
C THR A 78 2.34 -3.65 -7.87
N MET A 79 1.10 -3.30 -8.18
CA MET A 79 0.25 -4.07 -9.10
C MET A 79 0.79 -4.05 -10.54
N ALA A 80 1.30 -2.91 -11.01
CA ALA A 80 1.85 -2.79 -12.35
C ALA A 80 3.11 -3.67 -12.50
N ILE A 81 4.07 -3.55 -11.59
CA ILE A 81 5.33 -4.30 -11.65
C ILE A 81 5.11 -5.82 -11.48
N SER A 82 4.22 -6.24 -10.58
CA SER A 82 3.99 -7.66 -10.36
C SER A 82 3.25 -8.34 -11.51
N ASN A 83 2.33 -7.65 -12.19
CA ASN A 83 1.42 -8.28 -13.14
C ASN A 83 1.79 -8.09 -14.62
N PHE A 84 2.63 -7.11 -14.95
CA PHE A 84 2.90 -6.75 -16.35
C PHE A 84 4.40 -6.76 -16.67
N ASP A 85 4.71 -7.00 -17.94
CA ASP A 85 6.09 -6.99 -18.45
C ASP A 85 6.52 -5.60 -18.91
N GLU A 86 5.56 -4.83 -19.41
CA GLU A 86 5.78 -3.51 -20.01
C GLU A 86 4.72 -2.52 -19.54
N MET A 87 5.09 -1.24 -19.52
CA MET A 87 4.15 -0.20 -19.16
C MET A 87 4.33 1.08 -20.00
N THR A 88 3.22 1.78 -20.21
CA THR A 88 3.18 3.06 -20.91
C THR A 88 2.65 4.15 -19.99
N ALA A 89 3.34 5.27 -19.90
CA ALA A 89 3.00 6.40 -19.01
C ALA A 89 1.81 7.25 -19.49
N GLY A 90 0.90 6.67 -20.24
CA GLY A 90 -0.32 7.33 -20.69
C GLY A 90 -0.06 8.67 -21.39
N ASN A 91 -0.69 9.73 -20.89
CA ASN A 91 -0.56 11.08 -21.49
C ASN A 91 0.81 11.74 -21.21
N ALA A 92 1.56 11.32 -20.19
CA ALA A 92 2.78 11.99 -19.79
C ALA A 92 3.88 11.99 -20.87
N MET A 93 3.82 11.02 -21.80
CA MET A 93 4.76 10.91 -22.94
C MET A 93 4.27 11.56 -24.24
N LYS A 94 3.08 12.17 -24.23
CA LYS A 94 2.56 12.83 -25.43
C LYS A 94 3.25 14.17 -25.66
N TYR A 95 3.37 14.57 -26.93
CA TYR A 95 3.99 15.83 -27.32
C TYR A 95 3.49 17.02 -26.50
N ALA A 96 2.17 17.19 -26.39
CA ALA A 96 1.56 18.29 -25.64
C ALA A 96 1.83 18.28 -24.13
N SER A 97 2.33 17.17 -23.59
CA SER A 97 2.72 17.05 -22.17
C SER A 97 4.20 17.34 -21.93
N CYS A 98 5.00 17.25 -23.00
CA CYS A 98 6.45 17.41 -22.95
C CYS A 98 6.93 18.72 -23.59
N VAL A 99 6.10 19.38 -24.42
CA VAL A 99 6.48 20.56 -25.16
C VAL A 99 5.40 21.65 -24.97
N ASN A 100 5.82 22.83 -24.55
CA ASN A 100 4.92 23.98 -24.39
C ASN A 100 4.69 24.72 -25.73
N ASP A 101 3.79 25.71 -25.73
CA ASP A 101 3.44 26.51 -26.91
C ASP A 101 4.61 27.33 -27.47
N LYS A 102 5.71 27.49 -26.71
CA LYS A 102 6.93 28.20 -27.13
C LYS A 102 7.98 27.26 -27.72
N GLY A 103 7.71 25.94 -27.67
CA GLY A 103 8.66 24.92 -28.12
C GLY A 103 9.66 24.48 -27.06
N ASP A 104 9.56 24.96 -25.81
CA ASP A 104 10.44 24.51 -24.73
C ASP A 104 10.04 23.09 -24.32
N MET A 105 11.01 22.24 -24.04
CA MET A 105 10.84 20.82 -23.73
C MET A 105 11.04 20.55 -22.24
N ASP A 106 10.13 19.77 -21.62
CA ASP A 106 10.25 19.25 -20.26
C ASP A 106 9.93 17.75 -20.23
N PHE A 107 10.93 16.94 -19.96
CA PHE A 107 10.83 15.50 -19.84
C PHE A 107 10.89 15.01 -18.38
N GLY A 108 10.89 15.92 -17.40
CA GLY A 108 11.11 15.57 -16.00
C GLY A 108 10.14 14.52 -15.44
N THR A 109 8.87 14.52 -15.87
CA THR A 109 7.91 13.49 -15.49
C THR A 109 8.21 12.14 -16.15
N VAL A 110 8.62 12.16 -17.43
CA VAL A 110 8.97 10.95 -18.19
C VAL A 110 10.21 10.29 -17.59
N GLU A 111 11.24 11.07 -17.29
CA GLU A 111 12.49 10.59 -16.70
C GLU A 111 12.26 9.94 -15.33
N LYS A 112 11.46 10.59 -14.48
CA LYS A 112 11.06 10.02 -13.17
C LYS A 112 10.29 8.71 -13.33
N PHE A 113 9.37 8.65 -14.30
CA PHE A 113 8.59 7.45 -14.57
C PHE A 113 9.48 6.30 -15.04
N VAL A 114 10.36 6.53 -16.02
CA VAL A 114 11.30 5.52 -16.52
C VAL A 114 12.22 5.03 -15.41
N SER A 115 12.80 5.95 -14.63
CA SER A 115 13.67 5.61 -13.51
C SER A 115 12.97 4.79 -12.42
N ALA A 116 11.67 5.01 -12.22
CA ALA A 116 10.90 4.27 -11.22
C ALA A 116 10.40 2.90 -11.74
N ALA A 117 10.43 2.68 -13.06
CA ALA A 117 10.00 1.45 -13.73
C ALA A 117 11.17 0.45 -13.95
N GLN A 118 12.40 0.90 -13.82
CA GLN A 118 13.62 0.08 -13.90
C GLN A 118 13.94 -0.61 -12.57
#